data_a788200dcbe9572603ab3638759b7169
#
_entry.id   a788200dcbe9572603ab3638759b7169
#
_cell.length_a   1.000
_cell.length_b   1.000
_cell.length_c   1.000
_cell.angle_alpha   90.00
_cell.angle_beta   90.00
_cell.angle_gamma   90.00
#
_symmetry.space_group_name_H-M   'P 1'
#
loop_
_entity.id
_entity.type
_entity.pdbx_description
1 polymer ?
#
loop_
_entity_poly.entity_id
_entity_poly.type
_entity_poly.pdbx_seq_one_letter_code
_entity_poly.pdbx_strand_id
1 'polypeptide(L)'
;IRDSLKTGILATVLAFFAGIAAARFIMKLNNTAKAVVDGLLTLPMVLPPTVAGFFLLLIFSLRRPFGKYLYTQFDIKMVQTWPGCVVAALVIAFPLMYRNARAAFEQVDVNVIYAGRTLGMSERKIFWKVVVPMAAPGLASGTVLAFARAIGEYGATSMLAGNILGKTRTVSVAIASEVAAGNWDTAAFWVCVI
;
A
#
# COMPACT_ATOMS: atom_id res chain seq x y z
N ILE A 1 -12.71 12.69 -7.99
CA ILE A 1 -11.30 13.11 -8.08
C ILE A 1 -10.74 13.34 -6.68
N ARG A 2 -11.29 14.28 -5.91
CA ARG A 2 -10.78 14.64 -4.57
C ARG A 2 -10.61 13.43 -3.65
N ASP A 3 -11.58 12.52 -3.59
CA ASP A 3 -11.54 11.35 -2.71
C ASP A 3 -10.53 10.31 -3.20
N SER A 4 -10.35 10.16 -4.53
CA SER A 4 -9.32 9.29 -5.10
C SER A 4 -7.91 9.80 -4.79
N LEU A 5 -7.65 11.10 -4.99
CA LEU A 5 -6.36 11.70 -4.67
C LEU A 5 -6.04 11.60 -3.16
N LYS A 6 -7.00 11.93 -2.30
CA LYS A 6 -6.82 11.77 -0.84
C LYS A 6 -6.53 10.33 -0.45
N THR A 7 -7.26 9.36 -1.02
CA THR A 7 -7.06 7.94 -0.77
C THR A 7 -5.69 7.50 -1.29
N GLY A 8 -5.33 7.84 -2.52
CA GLY A 8 -4.05 7.49 -3.14
C GLY A 8 -2.86 8.07 -2.38
N ILE A 9 -2.91 9.36 -2.02
CA ILE A 9 -1.84 10.02 -1.28
C ILE A 9 -1.68 9.37 0.11
N LEU A 10 -2.76 9.22 0.87
CA LEU A 10 -2.69 8.66 2.21
C LEU A 10 -2.23 7.20 2.19
N ALA A 11 -2.77 6.38 1.27
CA ALA A 11 -2.34 4.99 1.11
C ALA A 11 -0.86 4.89 0.73
N THR A 12 -0.37 5.78 -0.16
CA THR A 12 1.04 5.82 -0.55
C THR A 12 1.95 6.23 0.60
N VAL A 13 1.59 7.25 1.37
CA VAL A 13 2.37 7.67 2.54
C VAL A 13 2.47 6.55 3.57
N LEU A 14 1.36 5.86 3.84
CA LEU A 14 1.34 4.70 4.74
C LEU A 14 2.16 3.54 4.16
N ALA A 15 2.04 3.26 2.85
CA ALA A 15 2.82 2.23 2.17
C ALA A 15 4.32 2.55 2.19
N PHE A 16 4.70 3.81 2.03
CA PHE A 16 6.10 4.28 2.08
C PHE A 16 6.74 3.95 3.43
N PHE A 17 6.16 4.39 4.53
CA PHE A 17 6.73 4.13 5.85
C PHE A 17 6.67 2.65 6.23
N ALA A 18 5.56 1.97 5.96
CA ALA A 18 5.41 0.54 6.22
C ALA A 18 6.37 -0.29 5.35
N GLY A 19 6.53 0.05 4.07
CA GLY A 19 7.43 -0.62 3.14
C GLY A 19 8.90 -0.49 3.53
N ILE A 20 9.35 0.71 3.91
CA ILE A 20 10.71 0.96 4.44
C ILE A 20 10.94 0.17 5.72
N ALA A 21 9.99 0.21 6.65
CA ALA A 21 10.10 -0.51 7.92
C ALA A 21 10.17 -2.03 7.70
N ALA A 22 9.30 -2.57 6.83
CA ALA A 22 9.29 -3.98 6.48
C ALA A 22 10.58 -4.41 5.76
N ALA A 23 11.06 -3.61 4.79
CA ALA A 23 12.32 -3.88 4.09
C ALA A 23 13.50 -3.92 5.06
N ARG A 24 13.60 -2.94 5.95
CA ARG A 24 14.64 -2.91 7.00
C ARG A 24 14.56 -4.10 7.95
N PHE A 25 13.35 -4.49 8.35
CA PHE A 25 13.14 -5.63 9.26
C PHE A 25 13.59 -6.94 8.60
N ILE A 26 13.16 -7.18 7.37
CA ILE A 26 13.48 -8.41 6.62
C ILE A 26 14.98 -8.59 6.38
N MET A 27 15.72 -7.50 6.16
CA MET A 27 17.16 -7.56 5.97
C MET A 27 17.93 -8.08 7.20
N LYS A 28 17.31 -8.11 8.38
CA LYS A 28 17.89 -8.62 9.62
C LYS A 28 17.57 -10.10 9.88
N LEU A 29 16.66 -10.69 9.11
CA LEU A 29 16.23 -12.06 9.28
C LEU A 29 17.22 -13.04 8.63
N ASN A 30 17.25 -14.28 9.15
CA ASN A 30 17.94 -15.39 8.51
C ASN A 30 17.27 -15.77 7.17
N ASN A 31 17.99 -16.49 6.31
CA ASN A 31 17.54 -16.77 4.95
C ASN A 31 16.16 -17.45 4.87
N THR A 32 15.88 -18.40 5.76
CA THR A 32 14.60 -19.12 5.76
C THR A 32 13.45 -18.22 6.18
N ALA A 33 13.60 -17.49 7.30
CA ALA A 33 12.58 -16.55 7.76
C ALA A 33 12.38 -15.40 6.76
N LYS A 34 13.48 -14.92 6.14
CA LYS A 34 13.42 -13.91 5.07
C LYS A 34 12.55 -14.37 3.91
N ALA A 35 12.73 -15.59 3.42
CA ALA A 35 11.94 -16.12 2.31
C ALA A 35 10.44 -16.26 2.65
N VAL A 36 10.12 -16.76 3.85
CA VAL A 36 8.72 -16.92 4.28
C VAL A 36 8.02 -15.58 4.45
N VAL A 37 8.66 -14.64 5.18
CA VAL A 37 8.06 -13.32 5.42
C VAL A 37 7.95 -12.52 4.12
N ASP A 38 8.93 -12.60 3.23
CA ASP A 38 8.89 -11.99 1.89
C ASP A 38 7.70 -12.50 1.08
N GLY A 39 7.50 -13.83 1.06
CA GLY A 39 6.35 -14.44 0.42
C GLY A 39 5.02 -13.94 0.97
N LEU A 40 4.89 -13.85 2.30
CA LEU A 40 3.68 -13.36 2.96
C LEU A 40 3.40 -11.89 2.65
N LEU A 41 4.43 -11.02 2.69
CA LEU A 41 4.29 -9.59 2.42
C LEU A 41 3.98 -9.30 0.95
N THR A 42 4.40 -10.16 0.04
CA THR A 42 4.13 -10.02 -1.40
C THR A 42 2.84 -10.71 -1.85
N LEU A 43 2.22 -11.52 -0.98
CA LEU A 43 1.00 -12.26 -1.30
C LEU A 43 -0.13 -11.38 -1.90
N PRO A 44 -0.42 -10.17 -1.36
CA PRO A 44 -1.49 -9.34 -1.92
C PRO A 44 -1.26 -8.91 -3.37
N MET A 45 -0.02 -8.91 -3.85
CA MET A 45 0.32 -8.58 -5.24
C MET A 45 0.00 -9.72 -6.20
N VAL A 46 0.07 -10.98 -5.72
CA VAL A 46 -0.19 -12.19 -6.52
C VAL A 46 -1.68 -12.49 -6.58
N LEU A 47 -2.40 -12.19 -5.52
CA LEU A 47 -3.84 -12.41 -5.45
C LEU A 47 -4.60 -11.45 -6.39
N PRO A 48 -5.67 -11.89 -7.06
CA PRO A 48 -6.59 -10.98 -7.71
C PRO A 48 -7.09 -9.92 -6.71
N PRO A 49 -7.11 -8.62 -7.08
CA PRO A 49 -7.50 -7.54 -6.16
C PRO A 49 -8.87 -7.74 -5.49
N THR A 50 -9.82 -8.32 -6.20
CA THR A 50 -11.15 -8.68 -5.67
C THR A 50 -11.06 -9.74 -4.57
N VAL A 51 -10.16 -10.71 -4.70
CA VAL A 51 -9.93 -11.74 -3.68
C VAL A 51 -9.30 -11.13 -2.43
N ALA A 52 -8.29 -10.27 -2.61
CA ALA A 52 -7.71 -9.52 -1.50
C ALA A 52 -8.77 -8.66 -0.79
N GLY A 53 -9.61 -7.96 -1.57
CA GLY A 53 -10.73 -7.19 -1.04
C GLY A 53 -11.75 -8.02 -0.26
N PHE A 54 -12.05 -9.24 -0.73
CA PHE A 54 -12.91 -10.17 0.00
C PHE A 54 -12.31 -10.59 1.35
N PHE A 55 -11.01 -10.89 1.40
CA PHE A 55 -10.35 -11.17 2.68
C PHE A 55 -10.38 -9.96 3.62
N LEU A 56 -10.14 -8.76 3.11
CA LEU A 56 -10.28 -7.53 3.90
C LEU A 56 -11.71 -7.36 4.42
N LEU A 57 -12.73 -7.62 3.59
CA LEU A 57 -14.12 -7.58 4.00
C LEU A 57 -14.41 -8.59 5.13
N LEU A 58 -13.88 -9.82 5.03
CA LEU A 58 -14.02 -10.82 6.10
C LEU A 58 -13.38 -10.36 7.41
N ILE A 59 -12.18 -9.77 7.35
CA ILE A 59 -11.46 -9.30 8.54
C ILE A 59 -12.19 -8.13 9.20
N PHE A 60 -12.60 -7.13 8.42
CA PHE A 60 -13.16 -5.87 8.93
C PHE A 60 -14.68 -5.85 9.07
N SER A 61 -15.38 -6.94 8.70
CA SER A 61 -16.83 -7.05 8.87
C SER A 61 -17.23 -6.95 10.34
N LEU A 62 -18.29 -6.18 10.64
CA LEU A 62 -18.86 -6.08 11.98
C LEU A 62 -19.43 -7.42 12.51
N ARG A 63 -19.62 -8.40 11.62
CA ARG A 63 -20.03 -9.77 12.00
C ARG A 63 -18.85 -10.62 12.50
N ARG A 64 -17.61 -10.16 12.34
CA ARG A 64 -16.40 -10.86 12.76
C ARG A 64 -15.79 -10.20 14.00
N PRO A 65 -15.05 -10.97 14.84
CA PRO A 65 -14.52 -10.48 16.11
C PRO A 65 -13.66 -9.21 15.96
N PHE A 66 -12.77 -9.19 14.98
CA PHE A 66 -11.83 -8.08 14.76
C PHE A 66 -12.55 -6.78 14.32
N GLY A 67 -13.45 -6.86 13.34
CA GLY A 67 -14.21 -5.69 12.89
C GLY A 67 -15.15 -5.16 13.98
N LYS A 68 -15.77 -6.07 14.76
CA LYS A 68 -16.59 -5.72 15.92
C LYS A 68 -15.74 -5.04 17.01
N TYR A 69 -14.56 -5.55 17.32
CA TYR A 69 -13.63 -4.96 18.28
C TYR A 69 -13.22 -3.54 17.91
N LEU A 70 -12.82 -3.31 16.65
CA LEU A 70 -12.47 -1.97 16.15
C LEU A 70 -13.62 -0.98 16.29
N TYR A 71 -14.84 -1.41 15.99
CA TYR A 71 -16.02 -0.57 16.10
C TYR A 71 -16.37 -0.27 17.56
N THR A 72 -16.36 -1.26 18.44
CA THR A 72 -16.77 -1.09 19.85
C THR A 72 -15.76 -0.31 20.69
N GLN A 73 -14.46 -0.42 20.40
CA GLN A 73 -13.41 0.22 21.19
C GLN A 73 -12.99 1.59 20.64
N PHE A 74 -13.02 1.76 19.32
CA PHE A 74 -12.47 2.94 18.65
C PHE A 74 -13.49 3.68 17.77
N ASP A 75 -14.73 3.20 17.70
CA ASP A 75 -15.77 3.71 16.77
C ASP A 75 -15.31 3.74 15.31
N ILE A 76 -14.39 2.84 14.93
CA ILE A 76 -13.81 2.77 13.59
C ILE A 76 -14.57 1.73 12.77
N LYS A 77 -15.32 2.21 11.77
CA LYS A 77 -15.98 1.37 10.77
C LYS A 77 -15.19 1.41 9.48
N MET A 78 -14.74 0.23 9.01
CA MET A 78 -13.97 0.12 7.75
C MET A 78 -14.86 -0.19 6.55
N VAL A 79 -15.86 -1.06 6.73
CA VAL A 79 -16.75 -1.49 5.65
C VAL A 79 -17.67 -0.36 5.23
N GLN A 80 -17.74 -0.10 3.91
CA GLN A 80 -18.55 0.97 3.29
C GLN A 80 -18.21 2.40 3.79
N THR A 81 -16.93 2.63 4.07
CA THR A 81 -16.42 3.94 4.52
C THR A 81 -15.14 4.33 3.79
N TRP A 82 -14.79 5.62 3.83
CA TRP A 82 -13.56 6.12 3.22
C TRP A 82 -12.27 5.50 3.82
N PRO A 83 -12.13 5.27 5.14
CA PRO A 83 -10.99 4.50 5.66
C PRO A 83 -10.84 3.11 5.04
N GLY A 84 -11.95 2.45 4.68
CA GLY A 84 -11.91 1.20 3.92
C GLY A 84 -11.27 1.34 2.54
N CYS A 85 -11.51 2.45 1.82
CA CYS A 85 -10.83 2.74 0.55
C CYS A 85 -9.31 2.85 0.77
N VAL A 86 -8.89 3.54 1.82
CA VAL A 86 -7.47 3.73 2.16
C VAL A 86 -6.80 2.41 2.48
N VAL A 87 -7.44 1.56 3.29
CA VAL A 87 -6.90 0.23 3.65
C VAL A 87 -6.82 -0.68 2.43
N ALA A 88 -7.84 -0.70 1.57
CA ALA A 88 -7.82 -1.48 0.33
C ALA A 88 -6.66 -1.04 -0.59
N ALA A 89 -6.53 0.26 -0.85
CA ALA A 89 -5.45 0.81 -1.65
C ALA A 89 -4.07 0.56 -1.04
N LEU A 90 -3.93 0.72 0.29
CA LEU A 90 -2.69 0.45 1.02
C LEU A 90 -2.23 -1.00 0.85
N VAL A 91 -3.11 -1.97 1.11
CA VAL A 91 -2.76 -3.39 1.06
C VAL A 91 -2.28 -3.81 -0.32
N ILE A 92 -2.85 -3.24 -1.38
CA ILE A 92 -2.49 -3.55 -2.76
C ILE A 92 -1.22 -2.79 -3.22
N ALA A 93 -1.00 -1.57 -2.73
CA ALA A 93 0.18 -0.76 -3.08
C ALA A 93 1.42 -1.12 -2.24
N PHE A 94 1.23 -1.59 -1.01
CA PHE A 94 2.29 -1.90 -0.06
C PHE A 94 3.37 -2.85 -0.61
N PRO A 95 3.05 -4.00 -1.25
CA PRO A 95 4.06 -4.91 -1.77
C PRO A 95 5.00 -4.28 -2.79
N LEU A 96 4.49 -3.37 -3.63
CA LEU A 96 5.30 -2.63 -4.61
C LEU A 96 6.32 -1.73 -3.92
N MET A 97 5.87 -0.94 -2.95
CA MET A 97 6.76 -0.07 -2.16
C MET A 97 7.79 -0.88 -1.38
N TYR A 98 7.35 -1.93 -0.70
CA TYR A 98 8.20 -2.83 0.05
C TYR A 98 9.32 -3.45 -0.81
N ARG A 99 8.99 -4.02 -1.97
CA ARG A 99 9.96 -4.64 -2.87
C ARG A 99 10.96 -3.64 -3.43
N ASN A 100 10.51 -2.44 -3.83
CA ASN A 100 11.40 -1.39 -4.30
C ASN A 100 12.33 -0.88 -3.19
N ALA A 101 11.80 -0.67 -1.97
CA ALA A 101 12.60 -0.26 -0.83
C ALA A 101 13.66 -1.31 -0.48
N ARG A 102 13.29 -2.58 -0.49
CA ARG A 102 14.22 -3.69 -0.24
C ARG A 102 15.32 -3.74 -1.32
N ALA A 103 14.95 -3.71 -2.59
CA ALA A 103 15.91 -3.73 -3.69
C ALA A 103 16.86 -2.52 -3.64
N ALA A 104 16.35 -1.33 -3.30
CA ALA A 104 17.15 -0.14 -3.15
C ALA A 104 18.14 -0.24 -1.98
N PHE A 105 17.77 -0.85 -0.86
CA PHE A 105 18.66 -1.08 0.26
C PHE A 105 19.71 -2.16 -0.02
N GLU A 106 19.33 -3.23 -0.74
CA GLU A 106 20.27 -4.30 -1.12
C GLU A 106 21.32 -3.84 -2.14
N GLN A 107 21.07 -2.75 -2.89
CA GLN A 107 22.03 -2.15 -3.83
C GLN A 107 23.06 -1.23 -3.15
N VAL A 108 22.87 -0.86 -1.88
CA VAL A 108 23.86 -0.02 -1.17
C VAL A 108 25.13 -0.82 -0.91
N ASP A 109 26.29 -0.26 -1.33
CA ASP A 109 27.57 -0.89 -1.14
C ASP A 109 27.86 -1.14 0.35
N VAL A 110 28.10 -2.40 0.68
CA VAL A 110 28.41 -2.83 2.04
C VAL A 110 29.66 -2.17 2.62
N ASN A 111 30.62 -1.78 1.76
CA ASN A 111 31.84 -1.09 2.18
C ASN A 111 31.56 0.28 2.79
N VAL A 112 30.54 0.98 2.29
CA VAL A 112 30.11 2.27 2.86
C VAL A 112 29.51 2.07 4.25
N ILE A 113 28.79 0.96 4.47
CA ILE A 113 28.25 0.58 5.78
C ILE A 113 29.41 0.27 6.75
N TYR A 114 30.41 -0.48 6.30
CA TYR A 114 31.60 -0.80 7.11
C TYR A 114 32.42 0.46 7.44
N ALA A 115 32.61 1.36 6.49
CA ALA A 115 33.25 2.66 6.75
C ALA A 115 32.52 3.45 7.84
N GLY A 116 31.19 3.49 7.80
CA GLY A 116 30.37 4.10 8.85
C GLY A 116 30.59 3.48 10.23
N ARG A 117 30.73 2.14 10.31
CA ARG A 117 31.04 1.42 11.55
C ARG A 117 32.44 1.75 12.06
N THR A 118 33.43 1.81 11.18
CA THR A 118 34.81 2.19 11.52
C THR A 118 34.88 3.61 12.09
N LEU A 119 34.02 4.50 11.62
CA LEU A 119 33.88 5.87 12.15
C LEU A 119 33.06 5.95 13.46
N GLY A 120 32.72 4.81 14.06
CA GLY A 120 31.98 4.74 15.33
C GLY A 120 30.50 5.13 15.23
N MET A 121 29.93 5.11 14.03
CA MET A 121 28.49 5.40 13.85
C MET A 121 27.64 4.21 14.32
N SER A 122 26.56 4.51 15.07
CA SER A 122 25.57 3.48 15.42
C SER A 122 24.81 2.98 14.19
N GLU A 123 24.32 1.74 14.18
CA GLU A 123 23.54 1.15 13.08
C GLU A 123 22.32 1.99 12.70
N ARG A 124 21.69 2.65 13.69
CA ARG A 124 20.56 3.57 13.44
C ARG A 124 21.00 4.81 12.67
N LYS A 125 22.18 5.35 13.02
CA LYS A 125 22.76 6.52 12.36
C LYS A 125 23.22 6.19 10.94
N ILE A 126 23.86 5.03 10.74
CA ILE A 126 24.24 4.52 9.42
C ILE A 126 23.00 4.37 8.54
N PHE A 127 21.93 3.73 9.05
CA PHE A 127 20.70 3.56 8.27
C PHE A 127 20.11 4.87 7.79
N TRP A 128 19.89 5.85 8.68
CA TRP A 128 19.23 7.10 8.32
C TRP A 128 20.11 8.12 7.59
N LYS A 129 21.42 8.13 7.86
CA LYS A 129 22.34 9.12 7.27
C LYS A 129 23.12 8.61 6.07
N VAL A 130 23.17 7.30 5.85
CA VAL A 130 23.92 6.69 4.75
C VAL A 130 23.00 5.87 3.86
N VAL A 131 22.39 4.80 4.40
CA VAL A 131 21.63 3.84 3.60
C VAL A 131 20.39 4.50 2.95
N VAL A 132 19.57 5.21 3.72
CA VAL A 132 18.34 5.84 3.20
C VAL A 132 18.64 6.90 2.14
N PRO A 133 19.59 7.83 2.32
CA PRO A 133 19.95 8.79 1.27
C PRO A 133 20.51 8.12 0.01
N MET A 134 21.34 7.09 0.13
CA MET A 134 21.87 6.36 -1.03
C MET A 134 20.77 5.58 -1.78
N ALA A 135 19.79 5.05 -1.05
CA ALA A 135 18.64 4.35 -1.61
C ALA A 135 17.53 5.29 -2.13
N ALA A 136 17.66 6.62 -1.95
CA ALA A 136 16.60 7.58 -2.26
C ALA A 136 16.04 7.48 -3.68
N PRO A 137 16.82 7.27 -4.77
CA PRO A 137 16.27 7.11 -6.11
C PRO A 137 15.34 5.91 -6.23
N GLY A 138 15.71 4.76 -5.63
CA GLY A 138 14.87 3.55 -5.62
C GLY A 138 13.63 3.70 -4.74
N LEU A 139 13.75 4.41 -3.61
CA LEU A 139 12.60 4.73 -2.76
C LEU A 139 11.62 5.67 -3.48
N ALA A 140 12.12 6.66 -4.22
CA ALA A 140 11.29 7.56 -5.03
C ALA A 140 10.54 6.79 -6.12
N SER A 141 11.25 5.93 -6.87
CA SER A 141 10.64 5.06 -7.89
C SER A 141 9.54 4.17 -7.28
N GLY A 142 9.84 3.51 -6.16
CA GLY A 142 8.85 2.70 -5.44
C GLY A 142 7.62 3.49 -5.00
N THR A 143 7.81 4.74 -4.57
CA THR A 143 6.73 5.64 -4.17
C THR A 143 5.82 5.99 -5.34
N VAL A 144 6.38 6.33 -6.51
CA VAL A 144 5.60 6.63 -7.71
C VAL A 144 4.79 5.41 -8.15
N LEU A 145 5.41 4.22 -8.17
CA LEU A 145 4.71 2.98 -8.53
C LEU A 145 3.59 2.63 -7.53
N ALA A 146 3.84 2.79 -6.23
CA ALA A 146 2.84 2.56 -5.20
C ALA A 146 1.67 3.55 -5.32
N PHE A 147 1.95 4.81 -5.64
CA PHE A 147 0.91 5.83 -5.86
C PHE A 147 0.04 5.52 -7.08
N ALA A 148 0.66 5.21 -8.22
CA ALA A 148 -0.06 4.82 -9.42
C ALA A 148 -0.96 3.60 -9.16
N ARG A 149 -0.42 2.60 -8.42
CA ARG A 149 -1.18 1.39 -8.05
C ARG A 149 -2.33 1.70 -7.10
N ALA A 150 -2.13 2.62 -6.15
CA ALA A 150 -3.15 3.03 -5.18
C ALA A 150 -4.31 3.80 -5.83
N ILE A 151 -4.02 4.72 -6.76
CA ILE A 151 -5.04 5.48 -7.50
C ILE A 151 -5.86 4.58 -8.43
N GLY A 152 -5.19 3.66 -9.13
CA GLY A 152 -5.84 2.72 -10.05
C GLY A 152 -6.59 1.58 -9.35
N GLU A 153 -6.64 1.54 -8.00
CA GLU A 153 -7.27 0.43 -7.31
C GLU A 153 -8.79 0.46 -7.40
N TYR A 154 -9.34 -0.65 -7.89
CA TYR A 154 -10.79 -0.85 -8.06
C TYR A 154 -11.29 -2.09 -7.30
N GLY A 155 -10.65 -3.24 -7.51
CA GLY A 155 -11.17 -4.53 -7.09
C GLY A 155 -11.32 -4.68 -5.57
N ALA A 156 -10.29 -4.36 -4.82
CA ALA A 156 -10.33 -4.43 -3.36
C ALA A 156 -11.19 -3.30 -2.77
N THR A 157 -11.15 -2.11 -3.38
CA THR A 157 -11.97 -0.97 -2.94
C THR A 157 -13.45 -1.25 -3.13
N SER A 158 -13.88 -1.77 -4.28
CA SER A 158 -15.29 -2.09 -4.54
C SER A 158 -15.83 -3.16 -3.59
N MET A 159 -15.00 -4.15 -3.22
CA MET A 159 -15.38 -5.22 -2.29
C MET A 159 -15.49 -4.74 -0.85
N LEU A 160 -14.53 -3.92 -0.36
CA LEU A 160 -14.50 -3.49 1.04
C LEU A 160 -15.34 -2.22 1.29
N ALA A 161 -15.19 -1.22 0.44
CA ALA A 161 -15.78 0.09 0.64
C ALA A 161 -17.03 0.34 -0.24
N GLY A 162 -17.23 -0.46 -1.28
CA GLY A 162 -18.38 -0.35 -2.19
C GLY A 162 -18.32 0.87 -3.10
N ASN A 163 -19.49 1.28 -3.61
CA ASN A 163 -19.65 2.41 -4.54
C ASN A 163 -20.69 3.39 -3.99
N ILE A 164 -20.30 4.22 -3.02
CA ILE A 164 -21.17 5.22 -2.41
C ILE A 164 -20.76 6.60 -2.89
N LEU A 165 -21.64 7.27 -3.63
CA LEU A 165 -21.41 8.60 -4.18
C LEU A 165 -21.09 9.60 -3.04
N GLY A 166 -20.02 10.38 -3.21
CA GLY A 166 -19.57 11.38 -2.24
C GLY A 166 -18.91 10.81 -0.97
N LYS A 167 -18.70 9.46 -0.89
CA LYS A 167 -18.06 8.82 0.29
C LYS A 167 -16.95 7.85 -0.09
N THR A 168 -17.23 6.87 -0.96
CA THR A 168 -16.28 5.78 -1.27
C THR A 168 -16.07 5.59 -2.78
N ARG A 169 -16.78 6.34 -3.61
CA ARG A 169 -16.67 6.25 -5.06
C ARG A 169 -15.35 6.88 -5.54
N THR A 170 -14.33 6.06 -5.71
CA THR A 170 -13.08 6.47 -6.37
C THR A 170 -13.28 6.60 -7.88
N VAL A 171 -12.32 7.24 -8.59
CA VAL A 171 -12.42 7.40 -10.05
C VAL A 171 -12.44 6.04 -10.74
N SER A 172 -11.63 5.07 -10.31
CA SER A 172 -11.64 3.71 -10.86
C SER A 172 -12.98 3.01 -10.66
N VAL A 173 -13.62 3.19 -9.49
CA VAL A 173 -14.99 2.69 -9.22
C VAL A 173 -16.02 3.43 -10.06
N ALA A 174 -15.85 4.75 -10.28
CA ALA A 174 -16.74 5.52 -11.13
C ALA A 174 -16.70 5.05 -12.58
N ILE A 175 -15.51 4.88 -13.16
CA ILE A 175 -15.34 4.36 -14.53
C ILE A 175 -16.07 3.03 -14.69
N ALA A 176 -15.81 2.06 -13.82
CA ALA A 176 -16.44 0.75 -13.89
C ALA A 176 -17.98 0.83 -13.76
N SER A 177 -18.47 1.71 -12.90
CA SER A 177 -19.91 1.92 -12.70
C SER A 177 -20.58 2.55 -13.93
N GLU A 178 -19.95 3.55 -14.56
CA GLU A 178 -20.48 4.20 -15.77
C GLU A 178 -20.47 3.23 -16.96
N VAL A 179 -19.41 2.44 -17.12
CA VAL A 179 -19.37 1.38 -18.15
C VAL A 179 -20.47 0.35 -17.93
N ALA A 180 -20.71 -0.09 -16.70
CA ALA A 180 -21.77 -1.03 -16.38
C ALA A 180 -23.18 -0.45 -16.62
N ALA A 181 -23.34 0.88 -16.52
CA ALA A 181 -24.58 1.60 -16.81
C ALA A 181 -24.77 1.93 -18.32
N GLY A 182 -23.77 1.64 -19.16
CA GLY A 182 -23.81 1.98 -20.60
C GLY A 182 -23.47 3.44 -20.93
N ASN A 183 -22.98 4.22 -19.96
CA ASN A 183 -22.64 5.64 -20.09
C ASN A 183 -21.21 5.83 -20.58
N TRP A 184 -20.91 5.42 -21.82
CA TRP A 184 -19.56 5.38 -22.38
C TRP A 184 -18.87 6.76 -22.43
N ASP A 185 -19.58 7.83 -22.77
CA ASP A 185 -19.03 9.19 -22.84
C ASP A 185 -18.57 9.67 -21.46
N THR A 186 -19.36 9.41 -20.42
CA THR A 186 -19.02 9.76 -19.05
C THR A 186 -17.84 8.90 -18.54
N ALA A 187 -17.80 7.63 -18.89
CA ALA A 187 -16.68 6.76 -18.57
C ALA A 187 -15.38 7.25 -19.24
N ALA A 188 -15.44 7.60 -20.53
CA ALA A 188 -14.31 8.16 -21.27
C ALA A 188 -13.79 9.47 -20.65
N PHE A 189 -14.68 10.35 -20.23
CA PHE A 189 -14.31 11.57 -19.50
C PHE A 189 -13.50 11.25 -18.24
N TRP A 190 -13.94 10.29 -17.42
CA TRP A 190 -13.23 9.89 -16.21
C TRP A 190 -11.86 9.25 -16.51
N VAL A 191 -11.72 8.51 -17.60
CA VAL A 191 -10.43 7.95 -18.05
C VAL A 191 -9.45 9.05 -18.43
N CYS A 192 -9.91 10.12 -19.11
CA CYS A 192 -9.05 11.25 -19.47
C CYS A 192 -8.60 12.10 -18.26
N VAL A 193 -9.29 11.99 -17.14
CA VAL A 193 -9.03 12.78 -15.92
C VAL A 193 -8.02 12.12 -14.98
N ILE A 194 -7.78 10.80 -15.13
CA ILE A 194 -6.88 10.03 -14.29
C ILE A 194 -5.46 9.93 -14.86
#